data_81e26c174a74b1d5a57b9d0982c564c3
#
_entry.id   81e26c174a74b1d5a57b9d0982c564c3
#
_cell.length_a   1.000
_cell.length_b   1.000
_cell.length_c   1.000
_cell.angle_alpha   90.00
_cell.angle_beta   90.00
_cell.angle_gamma   90.00
#
_symmetry.space_group_name_H-M   'P 1'
#
loop_
_entity.id
_entity.type
_entity.pdbx_description
1 polymer ?
#
loop_
_entity_poly.entity_id
_entity_poly.type
_entity_poly.pdbx_seq_one_letter_code
_entity_poly.pdbx_strand_id
1 'polypeptide(L)'
;MSSDYQLLDFGDHEKIEMFGGTVVRRETPSAIGELGLPRQESELSFRLGRHLSQGKASSEGKSSHGKGSWTGQASATWRTKICDLTFSLRQTPTGQVGVFPEQAHNWNWIAELPDRMQGMKALNLFAYTGGTTMALAGKGVEVVHVDAAKSVVSWARENASLSGFADAPIRWIVEDVMLSLIHI
;
A
#
# COMPACT_ATOMS: atom_id res chain seq x y z
N MET A 1 14.77 -8.39 -10.84
CA MET A 1 14.18 -7.17 -10.25
C MET A 1 14.62 -7.07 -8.80
N SER A 2 15.03 -5.87 -8.34
CA SER A 2 15.49 -5.69 -6.97
C SER A 2 14.34 -5.40 -6.04
N SER A 3 14.40 -5.93 -4.80
CA SER A 3 13.46 -5.64 -3.72
C SER A 3 14.21 -5.54 -2.39
N ASP A 4 13.89 -4.55 -1.60
CA ASP A 4 14.36 -4.41 -0.22
C ASP A 4 13.21 -4.56 0.80
N TYR A 5 12.12 -5.19 0.34
CA TYR A 5 11.03 -5.67 1.18
C TYR A 5 11.18 -7.17 1.46
N GLN A 6 10.91 -7.54 2.70
CA GLN A 6 10.83 -8.94 3.12
C GLN A 6 9.72 -9.12 4.17
N LEU A 7 8.84 -10.10 3.97
CA LEU A 7 8.01 -10.63 5.05
C LEU A 7 8.90 -11.54 5.92
N LEU A 8 9.15 -11.12 7.16
CA LEU A 8 10.02 -11.86 8.07
C LEU A 8 9.26 -12.96 8.79
N ASP A 9 8.03 -12.64 9.27
CA ASP A 9 7.17 -13.59 9.97
C ASP A 9 5.72 -13.11 10.00
N PHE A 10 4.77 -14.02 10.23
CA PHE A 10 3.37 -13.70 10.48
C PHE A 10 2.72 -14.77 11.36
N GLY A 11 1.86 -14.35 12.25
CA GLY A 11 1.15 -15.20 13.20
C GLY A 11 0.73 -14.39 14.42
N ASP A 12 0.03 -15.01 15.37
CA ASP A 12 -0.43 -14.36 16.61
C ASP A 12 -1.13 -13.00 16.37
N HIS A 13 -1.83 -12.86 15.24
CA HIS A 13 -2.47 -11.64 14.79
C HIS A 13 -1.50 -10.48 14.50
N GLU A 14 -0.26 -10.79 14.17
CA GLU A 14 0.78 -9.81 13.83
C GLU A 14 1.47 -10.18 12.50
N LYS A 15 2.01 -9.18 11.81
CA LYS A 15 2.99 -9.32 10.74
C LYS A 15 4.27 -8.61 11.14
N ILE A 16 5.40 -9.24 10.84
CA ILE A 16 6.74 -8.66 11.01
C ILE A 16 7.34 -8.56 9.62
N GLU A 17 7.61 -7.36 9.19
CA GLU A 17 8.03 -7.04 7.83
C GLU A 17 9.24 -6.11 7.86
N MET A 18 10.12 -6.25 6.88
CA MET A 18 11.21 -5.32 6.66
C MET A 18 10.94 -4.48 5.41
N PHE A 19 11.03 -3.17 5.54
CA PHE A 19 10.86 -2.19 4.45
C PHE A 19 12.08 -1.27 4.41
N GLY A 20 12.92 -1.39 3.40
CA GLY A 20 14.08 -0.53 3.22
C GLY A 20 15.04 -0.57 4.42
N GLY A 21 15.22 -1.74 5.05
CA GLY A 21 16.07 -1.94 6.22
C GLY A 21 15.40 -1.68 7.57
N THR A 22 14.17 -1.12 7.59
CA THR A 22 13.41 -0.86 8.83
C THR A 22 12.48 -2.04 9.15
N VAL A 23 12.59 -2.62 10.32
CA VAL A 23 11.73 -3.69 10.80
C VAL A 23 10.45 -3.11 11.41
N VAL A 24 9.31 -3.53 10.88
CA VAL A 24 7.98 -3.06 11.24
C VAL A 24 7.13 -4.20 11.73
N ARG A 25 6.57 -4.08 12.92
CA ARG A 25 5.56 -4.99 13.46
C ARG A 25 4.19 -4.33 13.36
N ARG A 26 3.23 -5.02 12.77
CA ARG A 26 1.87 -4.50 12.63
C ARG A 26 0.83 -5.52 13.09
N GLU A 27 -0.08 -5.08 13.95
CA GLU A 27 -1.24 -5.88 14.31
C GLU A 27 -2.11 -6.13 13.07
N THR A 28 -2.35 -7.40 12.78
CA THR A 28 -3.04 -7.88 11.58
C THR A 28 -3.97 -9.02 11.99
N PRO A 29 -5.25 -8.73 12.26
CA PRO A 29 -6.19 -9.72 12.83
C PRO A 29 -6.34 -11.00 12.01
N SER A 30 -6.09 -10.94 10.69
CA SER A 30 -6.14 -12.09 9.79
C SER A 30 -4.88 -12.98 9.80
N ALA A 31 -3.82 -12.57 10.47
CA ALA A 31 -2.61 -13.37 10.60
C ALA A 31 -2.83 -14.47 11.67
N ILE A 32 -3.36 -15.61 11.21
CA ILE A 32 -3.67 -16.78 12.05
C ILE A 32 -2.46 -17.70 12.07
N GLY A 33 -2.23 -18.37 13.20
CA GLY A 33 -1.09 -19.26 13.43
C GLY A 33 -0.16 -18.70 14.50
N GLU A 34 0.92 -19.40 14.76
CA GLU A 34 1.95 -19.00 15.72
C GLU A 34 3.12 -18.34 14.98
N LEU A 35 3.74 -17.33 15.59
CA LEU A 35 5.00 -16.77 15.10
C LEU A 35 6.10 -17.84 15.18
N GLY A 36 6.80 -18.03 14.05
CA GLY A 36 7.87 -19.03 13.96
C GLY A 36 9.22 -18.54 14.47
N LEU A 37 9.43 -17.23 14.50
CA LEU A 37 10.69 -16.61 14.93
C LEU A 37 10.62 -16.11 16.38
N PRO A 38 11.74 -16.16 17.13
CA PRO A 38 11.83 -15.46 18.41
C PRO A 38 11.44 -13.99 18.22
N ARG A 39 10.81 -13.43 19.25
CA ARG A 39 10.32 -12.04 19.19
C ARG A 39 11.46 -11.08 18.79
N GLN A 40 11.46 -10.69 17.53
CA GLN A 40 12.44 -9.74 17.01
C GLN A 40 12.13 -8.32 17.51
N GLU A 41 13.18 -7.57 17.82
CA GLU A 41 13.04 -6.14 18.09
C GLU A 41 12.58 -5.47 16.79
N SER A 42 11.51 -4.69 16.88
CA SER A 42 10.99 -3.89 15.78
C SER A 42 11.24 -2.42 16.06
N GLU A 43 11.74 -1.69 15.07
CA GLU A 43 11.96 -0.24 15.15
C GLU A 43 10.63 0.51 15.19
N LEU A 44 9.63 -0.03 14.46
CA LEU A 44 8.28 0.51 14.40
C LEU A 44 7.27 -0.56 14.81
N SER A 45 6.32 -0.20 15.65
CA SER A 45 5.18 -1.05 15.98
C SER A 45 3.87 -0.30 15.82
N PHE A 46 2.89 -0.96 15.20
CA PHE A 46 1.52 -0.46 15.09
C PHE A 46 0.57 -1.38 15.84
N ARG A 47 -0.30 -0.80 16.68
CA ARG A 47 -1.39 -1.49 17.36
C ARG A 47 -2.73 -0.86 17.03
N LEU A 48 -3.72 -1.70 16.76
CA LEU A 48 -5.10 -1.26 16.58
C LEU A 48 -5.64 -0.70 17.91
N GLY A 49 -6.33 0.43 17.83
CA GLY A 49 -7.04 0.97 18.98
C GLY A 49 -8.16 0.00 19.39
N ARG A 50 -8.06 -0.60 20.58
CA ARG A 50 -9.14 -1.39 21.15
C ARG A 50 -10.23 -0.42 21.57
N HIS A 51 -11.36 -0.40 20.87
CA HIS A 51 -12.59 0.12 21.47
C HIS A 51 -12.95 -0.80 22.64
N LEU A 52 -12.72 -0.34 23.86
CA LEU A 52 -13.36 -0.88 25.05
C LEU A 52 -14.86 -0.55 24.96
N SER A 53 -15.60 -1.29 24.14
CA SER A 53 -17.06 -1.28 24.19
C SER A 53 -17.50 -2.12 25.38
N GLN A 54 -17.45 -1.56 26.59
CA GLN A 54 -18.33 -1.99 27.63
C GLN A 54 -19.75 -1.48 27.27
N GLY A 55 -20.60 -2.40 26.80
CA GLY A 55 -22.04 -2.35 26.87
C GLY A 55 -22.72 -1.19 26.15
N LYS A 56 -23.09 -1.42 24.86
CA LYS A 56 -24.44 -1.21 24.29
C LYS A 56 -24.37 -1.52 22.79
N ALA A 57 -25.10 -2.54 22.38
CA ALA A 57 -25.35 -2.79 20.96
C ALA A 57 -26.18 -1.61 20.42
N SER A 58 -25.57 -0.74 19.63
CA SER A 58 -26.28 0.21 18.78
C SER A 58 -26.23 -0.30 17.34
N SER A 59 -27.42 -0.58 16.83
CA SER A 59 -27.75 -0.96 15.48
C SER A 59 -27.50 0.21 14.53
N GLU A 60 -26.27 0.42 14.09
CA GLU A 60 -25.96 1.18 12.88
C GLU A 60 -24.60 0.73 12.36
N GLY A 61 -24.63 0.12 11.17
CA GLY A 61 -23.48 -0.47 10.51
C GLY A 61 -22.49 0.57 9.98
N LYS A 62 -21.81 1.29 10.88
CA LYS A 62 -20.57 2.01 10.56
C LYS A 62 -19.40 1.18 11.06
N SER A 63 -18.76 0.48 10.16
CA SER A 63 -17.44 -0.11 10.37
C SER A 63 -16.46 1.00 10.75
N SER A 64 -16.35 1.30 12.05
CA SER A 64 -15.28 2.14 12.58
C SER A 64 -14.00 1.29 12.51
N HIS A 65 -13.25 1.40 11.42
CA HIS A 65 -11.87 0.96 11.39
C HIS A 65 -11.15 1.78 12.46
N GLY A 66 -10.90 1.16 13.61
CA GLY A 66 -10.30 1.82 14.76
C GLY A 66 -8.96 2.45 14.38
N LYS A 67 -8.81 3.75 14.65
CA LYS A 67 -7.52 4.40 14.54
C LYS A 67 -6.58 3.70 15.53
N GLY A 68 -5.46 3.24 15.05
CA GLY A 68 -4.41 2.64 15.86
C GLY A 68 -3.33 3.66 16.23
N SER A 69 -2.34 3.19 16.96
CA SER A 69 -1.19 3.98 17.38
C SER A 69 0.12 3.33 16.97
N TRP A 70 1.08 4.16 16.60
CA TRP A 70 2.44 3.77 16.33
C TRP A 70 3.33 3.97 17.55
N THR A 71 4.26 3.05 17.77
CA THR A 71 5.42 3.19 18.67
C THR A 71 6.66 3.22 17.80
N GLY A 72 7.59 4.12 18.10
CA GLY A 72 8.74 4.43 17.25
C GLY A 72 8.38 5.46 16.17
N GLN A 73 9.40 5.97 15.51
CA GLN A 73 9.26 7.00 14.47
C GLN A 73 10.13 6.64 13.27
N ALA A 74 9.49 6.56 12.10
CA ALA A 74 10.19 6.37 10.84
C ALA A 74 11.01 7.60 10.46
N SER A 75 12.08 7.39 9.68
CA SER A 75 12.81 8.47 9.03
C SER A 75 11.86 9.27 8.11
N ALA A 76 12.08 10.58 8.00
CA ALA A 76 11.34 11.45 7.08
C ALA A 76 11.50 11.02 5.59
N THR A 77 12.57 10.28 5.28
CA THR A 77 12.87 9.74 3.96
C THR A 77 12.70 8.23 3.87
N TRP A 78 11.86 7.65 4.72
CA TRP A 78 11.63 6.21 4.72
C TRP A 78 11.04 5.74 3.39
N ARG A 79 11.75 4.81 2.75
CA ARG A 79 11.42 4.30 1.42
C ARG A 79 11.68 2.80 1.35
N THR A 80 11.01 2.15 0.41
CA THR A 80 11.29 0.76 0.05
C THR A 80 11.26 0.63 -1.48
N LYS A 81 12.03 -0.32 -2.00
CA LYS A 81 12.03 -0.69 -3.42
C LYS A 81 11.44 -2.08 -3.58
N ILE A 82 10.43 -2.22 -4.43
CA ILE A 82 9.77 -3.50 -4.73
C ILE A 82 9.57 -3.57 -6.24
N CYS A 83 10.05 -4.63 -6.89
CA CYS A 83 9.98 -4.82 -8.35
C CYS A 83 10.53 -3.62 -9.15
N ASP A 84 11.64 -3.05 -8.70
CA ASP A 84 12.27 -1.83 -9.24
C ASP A 84 11.44 -0.54 -9.12
N LEU A 85 10.28 -0.59 -8.46
CA LEU A 85 9.47 0.57 -8.11
C LEU A 85 9.83 1.08 -6.72
N THR A 86 10.01 2.39 -6.59
CA THR A 86 10.36 3.05 -5.32
C THR A 86 9.11 3.64 -4.67
N PHE A 87 8.86 3.28 -3.42
CA PHE A 87 7.74 3.77 -2.62
C PHE A 87 8.24 4.60 -1.45
N SER A 88 7.76 5.83 -1.32
CA SER A 88 7.80 6.60 -0.09
C SER A 88 6.86 5.94 0.92
N LEU A 89 7.29 5.76 2.15
CA LEU A 89 6.51 5.11 3.20
C LEU A 89 6.15 6.10 4.31
N ARG A 90 5.01 5.88 4.95
CA ARG A 90 4.51 6.75 6.02
C ARG A 90 3.77 5.94 7.07
N GLN A 91 3.88 6.35 8.31
CA GLN A 91 3.08 5.83 9.41
C GLN A 91 1.65 6.42 9.30
N THR A 92 0.68 5.61 8.87
CA THR A 92 -0.72 6.08 8.76
C THR A 92 -1.55 5.71 9.99
N PRO A 93 -2.63 6.43 10.30
CA PRO A 93 -3.50 6.12 11.44
C PRO A 93 -4.17 4.74 11.35
N THR A 94 -4.18 4.11 10.18
CA THR A 94 -4.77 2.79 9.95
C THR A 94 -3.74 1.66 9.97
N GLY A 95 -2.45 1.96 10.21
CA GLY A 95 -1.37 0.98 10.20
C GLY A 95 -0.86 0.61 8.80
N GLN A 96 -1.45 1.15 7.74
CA GLN A 96 -0.90 1.00 6.40
C GLN A 96 0.35 1.88 6.25
N VAL A 97 1.33 1.40 5.49
CA VAL A 97 2.60 2.11 5.31
C VAL A 97 2.76 2.74 3.93
N GLY A 98 1.81 2.56 3.04
CA GLY A 98 1.81 3.17 1.71
C GLY A 98 2.15 2.21 0.57
N VAL A 99 2.26 0.93 0.85
CA VAL A 99 2.44 -0.11 -0.17
C VAL A 99 1.77 -1.40 0.27
N PHE A 100 1.30 -2.19 -0.68
CA PHE A 100 0.83 -3.55 -0.51
C PHE A 100 1.81 -4.50 -1.20
N PRO A 101 2.82 -5.01 -0.47
CA PRO A 101 3.91 -5.82 -1.06
C PRO A 101 3.41 -7.11 -1.73
N GLU A 102 2.27 -7.64 -1.29
CA GLU A 102 1.61 -8.79 -1.91
C GLU A 102 1.24 -8.57 -3.39
N GLN A 103 1.14 -7.32 -3.82
CA GLN A 103 0.90 -6.97 -5.23
C GLN A 103 2.17 -7.10 -6.11
N ALA A 104 3.34 -7.33 -5.52
CA ALA A 104 4.60 -7.49 -6.27
C ALA A 104 4.51 -8.58 -7.34
N HIS A 105 3.77 -9.66 -7.06
CA HIS A 105 3.53 -10.73 -8.05
C HIS A 105 2.82 -10.19 -9.29
N ASN A 106 1.79 -9.37 -9.12
CA ASN A 106 1.04 -8.75 -10.22
C ASN A 106 1.91 -7.75 -11.00
N TRP A 107 2.75 -6.97 -10.30
CA TRP A 107 3.64 -6.01 -10.96
C TRP A 107 4.74 -6.72 -11.77
N ASN A 108 5.29 -7.83 -11.26
CA ASN A 108 6.21 -8.67 -12.01
C ASN A 108 5.55 -9.26 -13.26
N TRP A 109 4.32 -9.78 -13.12
CA TRP A 109 3.56 -10.30 -14.26
C TRP A 109 3.33 -9.20 -15.32
N ILE A 110 2.96 -7.97 -14.92
CA ILE A 110 2.81 -6.84 -15.85
C ILE A 110 4.15 -6.55 -16.56
N ALA A 111 5.27 -6.57 -15.82
CA ALA A 111 6.60 -6.31 -16.40
C ALA A 111 7.01 -7.36 -17.44
N GLU A 112 6.51 -8.60 -17.34
CA GLU A 112 6.74 -9.69 -18.30
C GLU A 112 5.82 -9.64 -19.52
N LEU A 113 4.77 -8.79 -19.52
CA LEU A 113 3.88 -8.66 -20.67
C LEU A 113 4.64 -8.18 -21.91
N PRO A 114 4.20 -8.65 -23.12
CA PRO A 114 4.86 -8.28 -24.37
C PRO A 114 4.91 -6.77 -24.63
N ASP A 115 5.92 -6.29 -25.35
CA ASP A 115 6.08 -4.87 -25.67
C ASP A 115 4.98 -4.27 -26.56
N ARG A 116 4.12 -5.12 -27.13
CA ARG A 116 2.89 -4.69 -27.82
C ARG A 116 1.90 -3.90 -26.94
N MET A 117 2.15 -3.84 -25.63
CA MET A 117 1.36 -3.03 -24.70
C MET A 117 1.65 -1.52 -24.84
N GLN A 118 2.76 -1.14 -25.49
CA GLN A 118 3.12 0.26 -25.69
C GLN A 118 2.01 1.03 -26.43
N GLY A 119 1.61 2.16 -25.87
CA GLY A 119 0.53 3.01 -26.41
C GLY A 119 -0.89 2.50 -26.14
N MET A 120 -1.06 1.35 -25.50
CA MET A 120 -2.38 0.93 -25.01
C MET A 120 -2.85 1.83 -23.88
N LYS A 121 -4.17 1.83 -23.64
CA LYS A 121 -4.80 2.58 -22.55
C LYS A 121 -5.26 1.64 -21.46
N ALA A 122 -5.00 2.00 -20.20
CA ALA A 122 -5.46 1.26 -19.05
C ALA A 122 -6.17 2.18 -18.04
N LEU A 123 -7.20 1.66 -17.41
CA LEU A 123 -7.90 2.30 -16.29
C LEU A 123 -7.58 1.51 -15.02
N ASN A 124 -6.92 2.17 -14.07
CA ASN A 124 -6.60 1.61 -12.76
C ASN A 124 -7.50 2.28 -11.72
N LEU A 125 -8.48 1.53 -11.23
CA LEU A 125 -9.44 1.94 -10.20
C LEU A 125 -8.97 1.50 -8.82
N PHE A 126 -9.31 2.27 -7.77
CA PHE A 126 -8.85 2.03 -6.40
C PHE A 126 -7.31 1.95 -6.36
N ALA A 127 -6.66 2.85 -7.10
CA ALA A 127 -5.28 2.71 -7.52
C ALA A 127 -4.26 2.95 -6.41
N TYR A 128 -4.72 3.41 -5.23
CA TYR A 128 -3.94 3.62 -4.02
C TYR A 128 -2.68 4.47 -4.31
N THR A 129 -1.52 4.05 -3.82
CA THR A 129 -0.24 4.75 -3.97
C THR A 129 0.50 4.44 -5.28
N GLY A 130 -0.17 3.81 -6.26
CA GLY A 130 0.23 3.77 -7.65
C GLY A 130 1.13 2.62 -8.08
N GLY A 131 1.28 1.54 -7.32
CA GLY A 131 2.13 0.41 -7.70
C GLY A 131 1.79 -0.17 -9.07
N THR A 132 0.52 -0.55 -9.29
CA THR A 132 0.04 -1.05 -10.58
C THR A 132 0.12 0.02 -11.68
N THR A 133 -0.16 1.28 -11.35
CA THR A 133 -0.02 2.40 -12.30
C THR A 133 1.40 2.52 -12.83
N MET A 134 2.41 2.47 -11.94
CA MET A 134 3.82 2.54 -12.31
C MET A 134 4.26 1.31 -13.10
N ALA A 135 3.82 0.12 -12.72
CA ALA A 135 4.13 -1.12 -13.46
C ALA A 135 3.61 -1.05 -14.90
N LEU A 136 2.39 -0.56 -15.11
CA LEU A 136 1.80 -0.35 -16.44
C LEU A 136 2.54 0.76 -17.22
N ALA A 137 2.84 1.87 -16.57
CA ALA A 137 3.59 2.97 -17.19
C ALA A 137 4.99 2.52 -17.64
N GLY A 138 5.64 1.63 -16.90
CA GLY A 138 6.91 1.00 -17.27
C GLY A 138 6.85 0.15 -18.55
N LYS A 139 5.65 -0.28 -18.97
CA LYS A 139 5.39 -0.93 -20.26
C LYS A 139 4.97 0.05 -21.37
N GLY A 140 5.03 1.36 -21.12
CA GLY A 140 4.62 2.38 -22.10
C GLY A 140 3.11 2.49 -22.28
N VAL A 141 2.33 2.02 -21.31
CA VAL A 141 0.86 2.12 -21.30
C VAL A 141 0.43 3.52 -20.84
N GLU A 142 -0.56 4.12 -21.52
CA GLU A 142 -1.24 5.33 -21.05
C GLU A 142 -2.21 4.97 -19.92
N VAL A 143 -1.97 5.46 -18.71
CA VAL A 143 -2.74 5.02 -17.53
C VAL A 143 -3.63 6.13 -16.99
N VAL A 144 -4.91 5.81 -16.78
CA VAL A 144 -5.80 6.62 -15.95
C VAL A 144 -5.79 6.03 -14.53
N HIS A 145 -5.22 6.79 -13.58
CA HIS A 145 -5.14 6.44 -12.17
C HIS A 145 -6.29 7.09 -11.42
N VAL A 146 -7.14 6.32 -10.76
CA VAL A 146 -8.31 6.81 -10.03
C VAL A 146 -8.30 6.32 -8.60
N ASP A 147 -8.37 7.24 -7.64
CA ASP A 147 -8.56 6.94 -6.22
C ASP A 147 -9.39 8.04 -5.55
N ALA A 148 -10.18 7.69 -4.54
CA ALA A 148 -11.06 8.64 -3.87
C ALA A 148 -10.31 9.66 -2.99
N ALA A 149 -9.15 9.29 -2.46
CA ALA A 149 -8.43 10.11 -1.50
C ALA A 149 -7.38 11.01 -2.17
N LYS A 150 -7.60 12.33 -2.16
CA LYS A 150 -6.68 13.31 -2.73
C LYS A 150 -5.25 13.17 -2.21
N SER A 151 -5.07 12.89 -0.91
CA SER A 151 -3.75 12.68 -0.30
C SER A 151 -3.05 11.43 -0.83
N VAL A 152 -3.81 10.38 -1.12
CA VAL A 152 -3.30 9.11 -1.68
C VAL A 152 -2.89 9.30 -3.14
N VAL A 153 -3.68 10.02 -3.96
CA VAL A 153 -3.31 10.36 -5.34
C VAL A 153 -2.05 11.24 -5.37
N SER A 154 -1.91 12.19 -4.43
CA SER A 154 -0.68 12.98 -4.30
C SER A 154 0.53 12.12 -3.96
N TRP A 155 0.33 11.14 -3.07
CA TRP A 155 1.37 10.17 -2.70
C TRP A 155 1.75 9.25 -3.88
N ALA A 156 0.77 8.82 -4.68
CA ALA A 156 1.03 8.06 -5.89
C ALA A 156 1.88 8.84 -6.93
N ARG A 157 1.64 10.14 -7.08
CA ARG A 157 2.48 11.02 -7.93
C ARG A 157 3.92 11.12 -7.41
N GLU A 158 4.09 11.23 -6.10
CA GLU A 158 5.42 11.21 -5.48
C GLU A 158 6.14 9.90 -5.79
N ASN A 159 5.49 8.75 -5.60
CA ASN A 159 6.05 7.44 -5.91
C ASN A 159 6.40 7.30 -7.39
N ALA A 160 5.55 7.80 -8.29
CA ALA A 160 5.84 7.81 -9.72
C ALA A 160 7.09 8.64 -10.04
N SER A 161 7.24 9.81 -9.43
CA SER A 161 8.45 10.63 -9.58
C SER A 161 9.70 9.91 -9.05
N LEU A 162 9.61 9.28 -7.86
CA LEU A 162 10.71 8.53 -7.26
C LEU A 162 11.13 7.30 -8.09
N SER A 163 10.20 6.75 -8.85
CA SER A 163 10.41 5.58 -9.72
C SER A 163 10.79 5.95 -11.17
N GLY A 164 10.98 7.24 -11.48
CA GLY A 164 11.36 7.70 -12.82
C GLY A 164 10.20 7.88 -13.81
N PHE A 165 8.95 7.90 -13.32
CA PHE A 165 7.73 8.05 -14.13
C PHE A 165 7.08 9.43 -14.01
N ALA A 166 7.85 10.48 -13.67
CA ALA A 166 7.31 11.84 -13.53
C ALA A 166 6.63 12.35 -14.81
N ASP A 167 7.21 12.02 -15.97
CA ASP A 167 6.76 12.45 -17.30
C ASP A 167 6.00 11.33 -18.05
N ALA A 168 5.68 10.22 -17.38
CA ALA A 168 4.92 9.15 -18.01
C ALA A 168 3.47 9.58 -18.30
N PRO A 169 2.82 9.02 -19.31
CA PRO A 169 1.44 9.38 -19.70
C PRO A 169 0.42 8.86 -18.70
N ILE A 170 0.42 9.41 -17.48
CA ILE A 170 -0.47 9.04 -16.39
C ILE A 170 -1.44 10.18 -16.13
N ARG A 171 -2.74 9.92 -16.29
CA ARG A 171 -3.81 10.84 -15.90
C ARG A 171 -4.27 10.54 -14.49
N TRP A 172 -4.09 11.49 -13.58
CA TRP A 172 -4.43 11.38 -12.18
C TRP A 172 -5.83 11.94 -11.90
N ILE A 173 -6.72 11.14 -11.36
CA ILE A 173 -8.11 11.51 -11.05
C ILE A 173 -8.38 11.23 -9.57
N VAL A 174 -8.94 12.22 -8.88
CA VAL A 174 -9.48 12.06 -7.52
C VAL A 174 -10.98 11.92 -7.66
N GLU A 175 -11.48 10.68 -7.52
CA GLU A 175 -12.90 10.38 -7.71
C GLU A 175 -13.27 9.12 -6.92
N ASP A 176 -14.46 9.15 -6.30
CA ASP A 176 -15.05 7.95 -5.70
C ASP A 176 -15.76 7.13 -6.79
N VAL A 177 -15.08 6.07 -7.23
CA VAL A 177 -15.56 5.20 -8.30
C VAL A 177 -16.91 4.57 -7.97
N MET A 178 -17.16 4.24 -6.69
CA MET A 178 -18.43 3.62 -6.29
C MET A 178 -19.59 4.60 -6.46
N LEU A 179 -19.40 5.87 -6.16
CA LEU A 179 -20.42 6.89 -6.37
C LEU A 179 -20.63 7.17 -7.87
N SER A 180 -19.56 7.19 -8.65
CA SER A 180 -19.65 7.41 -10.11
C SER A 180 -20.34 6.26 -10.83
N LEU A 181 -20.16 5.02 -10.40
CA LEU A 181 -20.83 3.85 -11.02
C LEU A 181 -22.32 3.75 -10.71
N ILE A 182 -22.78 4.38 -9.62
CA ILE A 182 -24.22 4.42 -9.26
C ILE A 182 -25.01 5.41 -10.14
N HIS A 183 -24.33 6.34 -10.81
CA HIS A 183 -24.93 7.40 -11.63
C HIS A 183 -24.89 7.10 -13.14
N ILE A 184 -24.46 5.91 -13.55
CA ILE A 184 -24.53 5.40 -14.90
C ILE A 184 -25.71 4.42 -15.00
#